data_0d47873d9643013266288b64f5022905
#
_entry.id   0d47873d9643013266288b64f5022905
#
_cell.length_a   1.000
_cell.length_b   1.000
_cell.length_c   1.000
_cell.angle_alpha   90.00
_cell.angle_beta   90.00
_cell.angle_gamma   90.00
#
_symmetry.space_group_name_H-M   'P 1'
#
loop_
_entity.id
_entity.type
_entity.pdbx_description
1 polymer ?
#
loop_
_entity_poly.entity_id
_entity_poly.type
_entity_poly.pdbx_seq_one_letter_code
_entity_poly.pdbx_strand_id
1 'polypeptide(L)'
;MRAFFPCVVAALLVSRGSAGPYAPAAGQAGSTAIAANSPNIVAWALLAGDLQRGPQQIGDAELGNASFGLASEATREANATFVSPTPVVSLGDGGSITLTFANPITDGVGFDFAVFENGFSDNFLELAFVEVSSDGSRFERFDAVSLTPTTTQVNGDDAVGPFGSIDPTNLNNLAGKYRASFGTPFDLSELAGRPGLDITRITHVRIVDVIGSINPSIGTRDSLGNLINDPWATPYDSSGFDLDAIGVIHQVPEPATLLLLGSGLFSVLGRRRR
;
A
#
# COMPACT_ATOMS: atom_id res chain seq x y z
N MET A 1 61.05 -0.32 -38.73
CA MET A 1 60.56 -0.05 -37.39
C MET A 1 59.03 0.01 -37.45
N ARG A 2 58.33 -1.03 -36.93
CA ARG A 2 56.85 -1.03 -36.80
C ARG A 2 56.53 -0.75 -35.33
N ALA A 3 55.88 0.38 -35.10
CA ALA A 3 55.42 0.74 -33.76
C ALA A 3 54.15 -0.04 -33.40
N PHE A 4 54.20 -0.80 -32.32
CA PHE A 4 53.05 -1.44 -31.67
C PHE A 4 52.40 -0.42 -30.73
N PHE A 5 51.15 -0.03 -30.99
CA PHE A 5 50.32 0.68 -30.03
C PHE A 5 49.57 -0.34 -29.16
N PRO A 6 49.68 -0.31 -27.83
CA PRO A 6 48.87 -1.14 -26.99
C PRO A 6 47.44 -0.56 -26.92
N CYS A 7 46.45 -1.37 -27.26
CA CYS A 7 45.03 -1.06 -27.07
C CYS A 7 44.70 -1.24 -25.58
N VAL A 8 44.50 -0.12 -24.88
CA VAL A 8 44.00 -0.15 -23.48
C VAL A 8 42.49 -0.34 -23.52
N VAL A 9 42.03 -1.52 -23.20
CA VAL A 9 40.62 -1.79 -22.98
C VAL A 9 40.26 -1.29 -21.56
N ALA A 10 39.64 -0.13 -21.48
CA ALA A 10 39.04 0.34 -20.23
C ALA A 10 37.80 -0.53 -19.91
N ALA A 11 37.90 -1.42 -18.94
CA ALA A 11 36.76 -2.12 -18.38
C ALA A 11 35.92 -1.11 -17.58
N LEU A 12 34.77 -0.73 -18.12
CA LEU A 12 33.75 -0.03 -17.33
C LEU A 12 33.27 -0.98 -16.22
N LEU A 13 33.69 -0.73 -15.00
CA LEU A 13 33.08 -1.30 -13.81
C LEU A 13 31.69 -0.64 -13.64
N VAL A 14 30.66 -1.28 -14.19
CA VAL A 14 29.29 -0.97 -13.82
C VAL A 14 29.12 -1.45 -12.37
N SER A 15 29.14 -0.53 -11.42
CA SER A 15 28.75 -0.81 -10.05
C SER A 15 27.26 -1.19 -10.09
N ARG A 16 26.96 -2.48 -10.04
CA ARG A 16 25.60 -2.94 -9.73
C ARG A 16 25.33 -2.48 -8.30
N GLY A 17 24.41 -1.55 -8.11
CA GLY A 17 23.87 -1.26 -6.81
C GLY A 17 23.45 -2.61 -6.19
N SER A 18 23.84 -2.87 -4.95
CA SER A 18 23.39 -4.05 -4.22
C SER A 18 21.90 -3.89 -4.01
N ALA A 19 21.10 -4.89 -4.42
CA ALA A 19 19.69 -4.94 -4.06
C ALA A 19 19.55 -4.91 -2.53
N GLY A 20 18.50 -4.25 -2.03
CA GLY A 20 18.18 -4.21 -0.60
C GLY A 20 17.75 -5.58 -0.06
N PRO A 21 17.51 -5.67 1.25
CA PRO A 21 17.24 -6.96 1.93
C PRO A 21 15.81 -7.48 1.76
N TYR A 22 14.89 -6.66 1.19
CA TYR A 22 13.46 -6.97 1.13
C TYR A 22 13.03 -7.54 -0.23
N ALA A 23 11.79 -7.99 -0.32
CA ALA A 23 11.22 -8.58 -1.53
C ALA A 23 11.31 -7.63 -2.74
N PRO A 24 11.65 -8.14 -3.93
CA PRO A 24 11.80 -7.34 -5.14
C PRO A 24 10.45 -6.98 -5.78
N ALA A 25 10.50 -6.21 -6.87
CA ALA A 25 9.35 -5.76 -7.64
C ALA A 25 8.39 -6.90 -8.04
N ALA A 26 7.15 -6.54 -8.31
CA ALA A 26 6.11 -7.47 -8.74
C ALA A 26 6.53 -8.25 -10.01
N GLY A 27 6.33 -9.57 -9.98
CA GLY A 27 6.71 -10.47 -11.06
C GLY A 27 8.17 -10.92 -11.07
N GLN A 28 9.01 -10.41 -10.17
CA GLN A 28 10.37 -10.89 -9.96
C GLN A 28 10.39 -12.12 -9.03
N ALA A 29 11.39 -13.00 -9.19
CA ALA A 29 11.55 -14.15 -8.29
C ALA A 29 11.78 -13.69 -6.85
N GLY A 30 10.98 -14.19 -5.90
CA GLY A 30 11.00 -13.77 -4.50
C GLY A 30 10.12 -12.57 -4.17
N SER A 31 9.37 -12.03 -5.14
CA SER A 31 8.36 -10.98 -4.88
C SER A 31 7.24 -11.52 -3.99
N THR A 32 6.78 -10.65 -3.06
CA THR A 32 5.62 -10.93 -2.20
C THR A 32 4.35 -10.22 -2.69
N ALA A 33 4.40 -9.56 -3.84
CA ALA A 33 3.27 -8.83 -4.42
C ALA A 33 2.05 -9.74 -4.62
N ILE A 34 0.87 -9.28 -4.21
CA ILE A 34 -0.40 -9.98 -4.39
C ILE A 34 -1.09 -9.42 -5.65
N ALA A 35 -1.30 -10.25 -6.67
CA ALA A 35 -2.02 -9.82 -7.85
C ALA A 35 -3.49 -9.51 -7.53
N ALA A 36 -4.07 -8.46 -8.14
CA ALA A 36 -5.46 -8.07 -7.93
C ALA A 36 -6.47 -9.19 -8.24
N ASN A 37 -6.15 -10.08 -9.18
CA ASN A 37 -6.96 -11.25 -9.52
C ASN A 37 -6.54 -12.52 -8.76
N SER A 38 -5.80 -12.40 -7.66
CA SER A 38 -5.37 -13.54 -6.85
C SER A 38 -6.58 -14.29 -6.27
N PRO A 39 -6.66 -15.60 -6.39
CA PRO A 39 -7.73 -16.39 -5.79
C PRO A 39 -7.64 -16.40 -4.24
N ASN A 40 -6.54 -15.93 -3.65
CA ASN A 40 -6.40 -15.80 -2.21
C ASN A 40 -7.17 -14.60 -1.65
N ILE A 41 -7.55 -13.62 -2.47
CA ILE A 41 -8.40 -12.51 -2.05
C ILE A 41 -9.84 -13.01 -1.94
N VAL A 42 -10.38 -13.03 -0.73
CA VAL A 42 -11.71 -13.55 -0.42
C VAL A 42 -12.77 -12.46 -0.23
N ALA A 43 -12.33 -11.22 -0.01
CA ALA A 43 -13.20 -10.05 0.14
C ALA A 43 -12.42 -8.76 -0.15
N TRP A 44 -13.15 -7.66 -0.28
CA TRP A 44 -12.63 -6.30 -0.45
C TRP A 44 -13.20 -5.38 0.61
N ALA A 45 -12.57 -4.24 0.85
CA ALA A 45 -13.10 -3.20 1.72
C ALA A 45 -14.53 -2.82 1.29
N LEU A 46 -15.42 -2.66 2.28
CA LEU A 46 -16.84 -2.41 2.05
C LEU A 46 -17.21 -0.93 2.18
N LEU A 47 -16.69 -0.25 3.19
CA LEU A 47 -16.97 1.15 3.45
C LEU A 47 -15.65 1.92 3.65
N ALA A 48 -15.64 3.16 3.18
CA ALA A 48 -14.58 4.11 3.45
C ALA A 48 -15.14 5.29 4.24
N GLY A 49 -14.42 5.72 5.27
CA GLY A 49 -14.74 6.84 6.13
C GLY A 49 -13.50 7.59 6.56
N ASP A 50 -13.71 8.67 7.31
CA ASP A 50 -12.63 9.49 7.88
C ASP A 50 -11.54 9.87 6.86
N LEU A 51 -11.97 10.22 5.63
CA LEU A 51 -11.06 10.76 4.62
C LEU A 51 -10.60 12.15 5.05
N GLN A 52 -9.34 12.26 5.41
CA GLN A 52 -8.64 13.51 5.74
C GLN A 52 -7.62 13.78 4.65
N ARG A 53 -7.94 14.66 3.72
CA ARG A 53 -7.01 15.00 2.65
C ARG A 53 -5.96 15.98 3.13
N GLY A 54 -4.70 15.64 2.89
CA GLY A 54 -3.57 16.55 3.07
C GLY A 54 -3.46 17.57 1.94
N PRO A 55 -2.56 18.56 2.07
CA PRO A 55 -2.27 19.51 1.00
C PRO A 55 -1.67 18.79 -0.23
N GLN A 56 -1.81 19.42 -1.40
CA GLN A 56 -1.12 18.97 -2.61
C GLN A 56 0.40 19.01 -2.44
N GLN A 57 0.87 20.01 -1.72
CA GLN A 57 2.26 20.13 -1.32
C GLN A 57 2.35 20.83 0.02
N ILE A 58 2.92 20.16 1.03
CA ILE A 58 3.15 20.76 2.33
C ILE A 58 4.13 21.93 2.19
N GLY A 59 3.77 23.07 2.80
CA GLY A 59 4.54 24.31 2.69
C GLY A 59 4.07 25.25 1.59
N ASP A 60 3.16 24.84 0.70
CA ASP A 60 2.50 25.67 -0.30
C ASP A 60 0.97 25.66 -0.13
N ALA A 61 0.46 26.58 0.69
CA ALA A 61 -0.97 26.66 0.98
C ALA A 61 -1.82 27.18 -0.20
N GLU A 62 -1.22 27.76 -1.24
CA GLU A 62 -1.94 28.28 -2.40
C GLU A 62 -2.47 27.16 -3.29
N LEU A 63 -1.82 26.00 -3.28
CA LEU A 63 -2.25 24.83 -4.05
C LEU A 63 -3.52 24.16 -3.47
N GLY A 64 -3.81 24.35 -2.18
CA GLY A 64 -4.92 23.67 -1.51
C GLY A 64 -4.64 22.21 -1.20
N ASN A 65 -5.70 21.46 -0.88
CA ASN A 65 -5.60 20.03 -0.59
C ASN A 65 -5.76 19.19 -1.85
N ALA A 66 -5.25 17.96 -1.83
CA ALA A 66 -5.57 16.94 -2.82
C ALA A 66 -7.07 16.78 -2.94
N SER A 67 -7.60 16.52 -4.15
CA SER A 67 -9.04 16.49 -4.39
C SER A 67 -9.49 15.37 -5.33
N PHE A 68 -8.55 14.62 -5.91
CA PHE A 68 -8.87 13.60 -6.89
C PHE A 68 -9.55 12.37 -6.29
N GLY A 69 -10.58 11.87 -6.95
CA GLY A 69 -11.34 10.67 -6.61
C GLY A 69 -12.28 10.83 -5.41
N LEU A 70 -13.08 9.83 -5.17
CA LEU A 70 -14.00 9.75 -4.04
C LEU A 70 -13.56 8.65 -3.07
N ALA A 71 -13.85 8.79 -1.79
CA ALA A 71 -13.56 7.74 -0.79
C ALA A 71 -14.14 6.37 -1.18
N SER A 72 -15.32 6.36 -1.86
CA SER A 72 -15.95 5.13 -2.34
C SER A 72 -15.18 4.40 -3.44
N GLU A 73 -14.21 5.05 -4.09
CA GLU A 73 -13.38 4.38 -5.09
C GLU A 73 -12.53 3.26 -4.47
N ALA A 74 -12.12 3.42 -3.22
CA ALA A 74 -11.35 2.44 -2.46
C ALA A 74 -12.18 1.27 -1.88
N THR A 75 -13.49 1.17 -2.17
CA THR A 75 -14.41 0.18 -1.59
C THR A 75 -14.85 -0.90 -2.57
N ARG A 76 -14.06 -1.20 -3.56
CA ARG A 76 -14.32 -2.21 -4.59
C ARG A 76 -13.07 -3.05 -4.85
N GLU A 77 -13.18 -3.99 -5.78
CA GLU A 77 -12.01 -4.74 -6.27
C GLU A 77 -10.98 -3.79 -6.88
N ALA A 78 -9.70 -4.06 -6.64
CA ALA A 78 -8.63 -3.32 -7.26
C ALA A 78 -8.71 -3.43 -8.79
N ASN A 79 -8.78 -2.29 -9.45
CA ASN A 79 -8.99 -2.22 -10.90
C ASN A 79 -8.12 -1.18 -11.61
N ALA A 80 -7.35 -0.39 -10.87
CA ALA A 80 -6.34 0.47 -11.47
C ALA A 80 -5.28 -0.36 -12.19
N THR A 81 -4.90 0.09 -13.38
CA THR A 81 -3.89 -0.55 -14.21
C THR A 81 -2.93 0.50 -14.77
N PHE A 82 -1.78 0.07 -15.26
CA PHE A 82 -0.83 0.95 -15.94
C PHE A 82 -1.45 1.82 -17.05
N VAL A 83 -2.44 1.31 -17.80
CA VAL A 83 -3.09 2.05 -18.90
C VAL A 83 -4.37 2.77 -18.47
N SER A 84 -4.88 2.47 -17.29
CA SER A 84 -6.07 3.10 -16.69
C SER A 84 -5.84 3.20 -15.18
N PRO A 85 -5.12 4.24 -14.72
CA PRO A 85 -4.71 4.37 -13.31
C PRO A 85 -5.85 4.84 -12.40
N THR A 86 -7.07 4.89 -12.87
CA THR A 86 -8.28 5.27 -12.13
C THR A 86 -9.34 4.17 -12.21
N PRO A 87 -10.28 4.08 -11.28
CA PRO A 87 -10.56 5.02 -10.18
C PRO A 87 -9.72 4.76 -8.94
N VAL A 88 -9.28 5.82 -8.26
CA VAL A 88 -8.53 5.82 -7.00
C VAL A 88 -8.93 7.02 -6.15
N VAL A 89 -8.53 7.05 -4.88
CA VAL A 89 -8.67 8.21 -4.01
C VAL A 89 -7.31 8.70 -3.56
N SER A 90 -6.98 9.95 -3.92
CA SER A 90 -5.71 10.60 -3.57
C SER A 90 -5.75 11.20 -2.17
N LEU A 91 -4.72 10.97 -1.38
CA LEU A 91 -4.70 11.37 0.02
C LEU A 91 -4.08 12.76 0.24
N GLY A 92 -3.13 13.18 -0.59
CA GLY A 92 -2.33 14.39 -0.35
C GLY A 92 -1.32 14.20 0.77
N ASP A 93 -0.36 15.11 0.89
CA ASP A 93 0.74 15.07 1.86
C ASP A 93 0.24 14.86 3.30
N GLY A 94 0.54 13.68 3.87
CA GLY A 94 0.13 13.30 5.23
C GLY A 94 -1.37 13.03 5.40
N GLY A 95 -2.13 12.96 4.32
CA GLY A 95 -3.55 12.64 4.35
C GLY A 95 -3.83 11.20 4.78
N SER A 96 -5.08 10.89 5.10
CA SER A 96 -5.44 9.54 5.55
C SER A 96 -6.88 9.17 5.20
N ILE A 97 -7.13 7.85 5.14
CA ILE A 97 -8.46 7.27 4.95
C ILE A 97 -8.58 5.99 5.77
N THR A 98 -9.77 5.74 6.33
CA THR A 98 -10.06 4.51 7.09
C THR A 98 -11.09 3.66 6.35
N LEU A 99 -10.80 2.37 6.18
CA LEU A 99 -11.68 1.43 5.53
C LEU A 99 -12.17 0.36 6.52
N THR A 100 -13.39 -0.15 6.28
CA THR A 100 -13.99 -1.24 7.05
C THR A 100 -14.46 -2.36 6.13
N PHE A 101 -14.72 -3.53 6.71
CA PHE A 101 -14.95 -4.78 6.00
C PHE A 101 -16.28 -5.42 6.45
N ALA A 102 -16.89 -6.25 5.61
CA ALA A 102 -18.10 -6.98 5.94
C ALA A 102 -17.86 -7.93 7.12
N ASN A 103 -16.74 -8.64 7.09
CA ASN A 103 -16.25 -9.47 8.18
C ASN A 103 -14.88 -8.97 8.62
N PRO A 104 -14.53 -9.01 9.91
CA PRO A 104 -13.20 -8.63 10.37
C PRO A 104 -12.10 -9.45 9.70
N ILE A 105 -10.98 -8.82 9.39
CA ILE A 105 -9.75 -9.50 8.99
C ILE A 105 -9.22 -10.24 10.24
N THR A 106 -8.65 -11.41 10.05
CA THR A 106 -8.05 -12.20 11.11
C THR A 106 -6.64 -12.63 10.75
N ASP A 107 -5.77 -12.75 11.76
CA ASP A 107 -4.46 -13.37 11.61
C ASP A 107 -4.61 -14.81 11.12
N GLY A 108 -3.88 -15.16 10.08
CA GLY A 108 -3.83 -16.47 9.44
C GLY A 108 -2.40 -16.90 9.15
N VAL A 109 -2.21 -17.88 8.27
CA VAL A 109 -0.87 -18.31 7.87
C VAL A 109 -0.35 -17.42 6.73
N GLY A 110 0.65 -16.60 7.01
CA GLY A 110 1.23 -15.66 6.07
C GLY A 110 0.47 -14.34 6.00
N PHE A 111 0.31 -13.77 4.82
CA PHE A 111 -0.32 -12.45 4.68
C PHE A 111 -1.83 -12.49 4.83
N ASP A 112 -2.41 -11.50 5.50
CA ASP A 112 -3.84 -11.43 5.84
C ASP A 112 -4.64 -10.47 4.97
N PHE A 113 -3.99 -9.45 4.43
CA PHE A 113 -4.59 -8.51 3.49
C PHE A 113 -3.52 -7.85 2.61
N ALA A 114 -3.96 -7.17 1.56
CA ALA A 114 -3.08 -6.42 0.67
C ALA A 114 -3.67 -5.05 0.32
N VAL A 115 -2.82 -4.02 0.26
CA VAL A 115 -3.17 -2.64 -0.12
C VAL A 115 -2.72 -2.40 -1.55
N PHE A 116 -3.64 -1.92 -2.39
CA PHE A 116 -3.43 -1.64 -3.80
C PHE A 116 -3.38 -0.14 -4.05
N GLU A 117 -2.50 0.25 -4.93
CA GLU A 117 -2.21 1.61 -5.35
C GLU A 117 -2.09 1.63 -6.89
N ASN A 118 -2.16 2.79 -7.54
CA ASN A 118 -2.19 2.91 -8.99
C ASN A 118 -0.82 3.12 -9.65
N GLY A 119 0.28 2.96 -8.93
CA GLY A 119 1.65 3.17 -9.42
C GLY A 119 1.91 2.61 -10.80
N PHE A 120 2.39 3.44 -11.70
CA PHE A 120 2.54 3.10 -13.11
C PHE A 120 3.88 2.46 -13.47
N SER A 121 4.76 2.23 -12.52
CA SER A 121 6.03 1.52 -12.76
C SER A 121 6.56 0.81 -11.51
N ASP A 122 7.57 -0.03 -11.69
CA ASP A 122 8.21 -0.75 -10.58
C ASP A 122 9.18 0.14 -9.77
N ASN A 123 9.33 1.41 -10.11
CA ASN A 123 10.29 2.33 -9.49
C ASN A 123 9.77 3.77 -9.31
N PHE A 124 8.54 4.06 -9.68
CA PHE A 124 7.77 5.21 -9.23
C PHE A 124 6.74 4.71 -8.22
N LEU A 125 7.07 4.84 -6.96
CA LEU A 125 6.33 4.24 -5.85
C LEU A 125 6.00 5.33 -4.84
N GLU A 126 4.75 5.75 -4.78
CA GLU A 126 4.21 6.63 -3.75
C GLU A 126 3.81 5.79 -2.55
N LEU A 127 4.29 6.16 -1.37
CA LEU A 127 4.28 5.28 -0.22
C LEU A 127 3.26 5.73 0.84
N ALA A 128 2.69 4.76 1.54
CA ALA A 128 1.83 5.03 2.68
C ALA A 128 2.09 4.07 3.84
N PHE A 129 1.88 4.55 5.07
CA PHE A 129 1.78 3.73 6.26
C PHE A 129 0.45 3.00 6.31
N VAL A 130 0.47 1.82 6.90
CA VAL A 130 -0.71 1.02 7.15
C VAL A 130 -0.88 0.83 8.66
N GLU A 131 -2.06 1.12 9.15
CA GLU A 131 -2.45 1.00 10.53
C GLU A 131 -3.72 0.16 10.63
N VAL A 132 -3.84 -0.63 11.67
CA VAL A 132 -5.00 -1.50 11.89
C VAL A 132 -5.61 -1.28 13.26
N SER A 133 -6.91 -1.54 13.36
CA SER A 133 -7.65 -1.42 14.62
C SER A 133 -8.69 -2.53 14.76
N SER A 134 -8.84 -3.04 15.97
CA SER A 134 -9.89 -3.99 16.33
C SER A 134 -11.17 -3.33 16.88
N ASP A 135 -11.15 -2.02 17.19
CA ASP A 135 -12.25 -1.28 17.81
C ASP A 135 -12.63 0.04 17.10
N GLY A 136 -11.84 0.46 16.09
CA GLY A 136 -12.02 1.70 15.34
C GLY A 136 -11.56 2.97 16.05
N SER A 137 -11.00 2.85 17.26
CA SER A 137 -10.55 4.00 18.06
C SER A 137 -9.05 4.02 18.27
N ARG A 138 -8.45 2.87 18.58
CA ARG A 138 -7.01 2.71 18.71
C ARG A 138 -6.45 2.03 17.47
N PHE A 139 -5.46 2.65 16.87
CA PHE A 139 -4.77 2.14 15.69
C PHE A 139 -3.32 1.81 16.04
N GLU A 140 -2.85 0.65 15.56
CA GLU A 140 -1.45 0.22 15.64
C GLU A 140 -0.88 0.16 14.23
N ARG A 141 0.30 0.78 14.05
CA ARG A 141 1.00 0.87 12.77
C ARG A 141 1.95 -0.29 12.58
N PHE A 142 2.01 -0.85 11.38
CA PHE A 142 3.09 -1.75 11.00
C PHE A 142 4.44 -1.05 11.06
N ASP A 143 5.46 -1.76 11.52
CA ASP A 143 6.83 -1.23 11.59
C ASP A 143 7.38 -1.11 10.16
N ALA A 144 7.26 0.08 9.58
CA ALA A 144 7.70 0.40 8.23
C ALA A 144 9.19 0.73 8.19
N VAL A 145 9.87 0.32 7.12
CA VAL A 145 11.29 0.64 6.88
C VAL A 145 11.49 1.09 5.43
N SER A 146 12.24 2.20 5.27
CA SER A 146 12.73 2.66 3.98
C SER A 146 14.25 2.84 4.02
N LEU A 147 14.96 2.07 3.20
CA LEU A 147 16.40 2.18 3.00
C LEU A 147 16.73 2.97 1.73
N THR A 148 15.74 3.63 1.12
CA THR A 148 15.96 4.53 -0.03
C THR A 148 16.92 5.64 0.37
N PRO A 149 18.01 5.86 -0.37
CA PRO A 149 18.98 6.91 -0.03
C PRO A 149 18.35 8.30 0.03
N THR A 150 18.72 9.08 1.05
CA THR A 150 18.20 10.43 1.29
C THR A 150 19.21 11.53 0.92
N THR A 151 20.19 11.22 0.06
CA THR A 151 21.18 12.20 -0.44
C THR A 151 20.64 13.06 -1.57
N THR A 152 19.64 12.56 -2.29
CA THR A 152 18.97 13.26 -3.40
C THR A 152 17.48 12.95 -3.32
N GLN A 153 16.64 13.98 -3.42
CA GLN A 153 15.19 13.82 -3.43
C GLN A 153 14.76 12.99 -4.65
N VAL A 154 13.94 11.97 -4.43
CA VAL A 154 13.18 11.32 -5.49
C VAL A 154 12.18 12.34 -6.02
N ASN A 155 12.29 12.68 -7.31
CA ASN A 155 11.48 13.74 -7.89
C ASN A 155 10.08 13.24 -8.25
N GLY A 156 9.05 13.99 -7.87
CA GLY A 156 7.67 13.77 -8.24
C GLY A 156 7.22 14.49 -9.51
N ASP A 157 8.08 15.31 -10.13
CA ASP A 157 7.74 16.09 -11.31
C ASP A 157 8.08 15.33 -12.60
N ASP A 158 7.11 15.19 -13.50
CA ASP A 158 7.21 14.62 -14.84
C ASP A 158 8.25 15.29 -15.74
N ALA A 159 8.60 16.54 -15.47
CA ALA A 159 9.51 17.33 -16.32
C ALA A 159 10.94 16.79 -16.34
N VAL A 160 11.31 15.88 -15.45
CA VAL A 160 12.67 15.37 -15.28
C VAL A 160 12.69 13.84 -15.37
N GLY A 161 12.26 13.30 -16.51
CA GLY A 161 12.14 11.84 -16.73
C GLY A 161 13.41 11.02 -16.44
N PRO A 162 13.34 9.71 -16.43
CA PRO A 162 12.26 8.89 -15.97
C PRO A 162 12.06 9.05 -14.47
N PHE A 163 10.84 9.26 -14.06
CA PHE A 163 10.35 9.41 -12.69
C PHE A 163 11.23 8.68 -11.71
N GLY A 164 11.53 9.29 -10.56
CA GLY A 164 12.48 8.83 -9.56
C GLY A 164 12.66 7.33 -9.47
N SER A 165 13.82 6.88 -9.12
CA SER A 165 14.09 5.44 -9.08
C SER A 165 14.11 4.98 -7.64
N ILE A 166 13.01 4.39 -7.20
CA ILE A 166 12.94 3.66 -5.93
C ILE A 166 13.16 2.18 -6.22
N ASP A 167 14.06 1.56 -5.46
CA ASP A 167 14.22 0.11 -5.49
C ASP A 167 13.30 -0.50 -4.43
N PRO A 168 12.26 -1.28 -4.82
CA PRO A 168 11.36 -1.91 -3.86
C PRO A 168 12.06 -2.84 -2.88
N THR A 169 13.27 -3.32 -3.18
CA THR A 169 14.06 -4.12 -2.23
C THR A 169 14.55 -3.32 -1.02
N ASN A 170 14.42 -2.00 -1.05
CA ASN A 170 14.72 -1.10 0.07
C ASN A 170 13.49 -0.83 0.96
N LEU A 171 12.31 -1.35 0.63
CA LEU A 171 11.06 -1.03 1.29
C LEU A 171 10.47 -2.24 2.02
N ASN A 172 9.99 -2.02 3.25
CA ASN A 172 9.23 -3.00 4.03
C ASN A 172 8.03 -2.34 4.71
N ASN A 173 6.88 -3.01 4.73
CA ASN A 173 5.66 -2.57 5.40
C ASN A 173 5.21 -1.14 5.03
N LEU A 174 5.44 -0.76 3.78
CA LEU A 174 4.92 0.46 3.18
C LEU A 174 4.00 0.07 2.02
N ALA A 175 2.73 0.49 2.07
CA ALA A 175 1.83 0.39 0.93
C ALA A 175 2.40 1.22 -0.25
N GLY A 176 2.04 0.87 -1.50
CA GLY A 176 2.63 1.48 -2.69
C GLY A 176 3.97 0.89 -3.12
N LYS A 177 4.48 -0.11 -2.39
CA LYS A 177 5.71 -0.82 -2.77
C LYS A 177 5.63 -1.49 -4.15
N TYR A 178 4.44 -1.77 -4.64
CA TYR A 178 4.21 -2.47 -5.91
C TYR A 178 3.30 -1.65 -6.82
N ARG A 179 3.60 -1.69 -8.12
CA ARG A 179 2.83 -1.00 -9.16
C ARG A 179 1.38 -1.47 -9.24
N ALA A 180 0.56 -0.71 -9.96
CA ALA A 180 -0.85 -1.03 -10.23
C ALA A 180 -1.07 -2.50 -10.63
N SER A 181 -2.22 -3.04 -10.24
CA SER A 181 -2.61 -4.44 -10.33
C SER A 181 -1.89 -5.39 -9.36
N PHE A 182 -1.01 -4.88 -8.50
CA PHE A 182 -0.29 -5.65 -7.48
C PHE A 182 -0.34 -4.94 -6.12
N GLY A 183 -0.92 -5.60 -5.12
CA GLY A 183 -0.99 -5.08 -3.76
C GLY A 183 0.22 -5.42 -2.92
N THR A 184 0.56 -4.51 -2.00
CA THR A 184 1.53 -4.74 -0.94
C THR A 184 0.86 -5.52 0.17
N PRO A 185 1.35 -6.74 0.50
CA PRO A 185 0.75 -7.58 1.53
C PRO A 185 1.21 -7.20 2.93
N PHE A 186 0.35 -7.52 3.92
CA PHE A 186 0.57 -7.30 5.35
C PHE A 186 0.19 -8.55 6.14
N ASP A 187 1.02 -8.89 7.14
CA ASP A 187 0.88 -10.04 8.03
C ASP A 187 0.60 -9.53 9.45
N LEU A 188 -0.60 -9.80 9.97
CA LEU A 188 -1.03 -9.32 11.29
C LEU A 188 -0.20 -9.92 12.44
N SER A 189 0.44 -11.07 12.22
CA SER A 189 1.33 -11.67 13.21
C SER A 189 2.48 -10.75 13.62
N GLU A 190 2.90 -9.81 12.77
CA GLU A 190 3.92 -8.79 13.07
C GLU A 190 3.48 -7.82 14.18
N LEU A 191 2.17 -7.69 14.40
CA LEU A 191 1.59 -6.84 15.43
C LEU A 191 1.15 -7.63 16.68
N ALA A 192 1.48 -8.92 16.75
CA ALA A 192 1.11 -9.76 17.88
C ALA A 192 1.64 -9.19 19.20
N GLY A 193 0.78 -9.13 20.21
CA GLY A 193 1.13 -8.61 21.53
C GLY A 193 1.17 -7.08 21.65
N ARG A 194 0.80 -6.33 20.62
CA ARG A 194 0.59 -4.88 20.73
C ARG A 194 -0.56 -4.61 21.71
N PRO A 195 -0.37 -3.75 22.75
CA PRO A 195 -1.38 -3.53 23.77
C PRO A 195 -2.68 -2.97 23.19
N GLY A 196 -3.81 -3.62 23.46
CA GLY A 196 -5.13 -3.17 23.04
C GLY A 196 -5.50 -3.52 21.59
N LEU A 197 -4.65 -4.27 20.87
CA LEU A 197 -4.96 -4.78 19.54
C LEU A 197 -5.30 -6.28 19.62
N ASP A 198 -6.44 -6.65 19.04
CA ASP A 198 -6.84 -8.04 18.81
C ASP A 198 -6.63 -8.38 17.33
N ILE A 199 -5.50 -9.00 17.01
CA ILE A 199 -5.14 -9.38 15.63
C ILE A 199 -6.06 -10.44 15.04
N THR A 200 -6.86 -11.13 15.87
CA THR A 200 -7.85 -12.09 15.39
C THR A 200 -9.14 -11.43 14.92
N ARG A 201 -9.26 -10.09 15.07
CA ARG A 201 -10.48 -9.36 14.76
C ARG A 201 -10.21 -7.91 14.37
N ILE A 202 -9.52 -7.69 13.27
CA ILE A 202 -9.30 -6.34 12.73
C ILE A 202 -10.53 -5.88 11.98
N THR A 203 -11.12 -4.78 12.42
CA THR A 203 -12.34 -4.19 11.86
C THR A 203 -12.07 -2.99 10.98
N HIS A 204 -10.93 -2.32 11.17
CA HIS A 204 -10.54 -1.11 10.45
C HIS A 204 -9.10 -1.20 9.98
N VAL A 205 -8.85 -0.73 8.76
CA VAL A 205 -7.51 -0.47 8.23
C VAL A 205 -7.45 1.00 7.85
N ARG A 206 -6.45 1.72 8.34
CA ARG A 206 -6.19 3.11 8.01
C ARG A 206 -4.91 3.23 7.18
N ILE A 207 -5.01 3.93 6.07
CA ILE A 207 -3.88 4.28 5.21
C ILE A 207 -3.52 5.72 5.53
N VAL A 208 -2.23 6.00 5.74
CA VAL A 208 -1.71 7.34 6.02
C VAL A 208 -0.58 7.63 5.04
N ASP A 209 -0.75 8.66 4.25
CA ASP A 209 0.23 9.07 3.26
C ASP A 209 1.59 9.39 3.89
N VAL A 210 2.66 9.06 3.17
CA VAL A 210 4.03 9.41 3.53
C VAL A 210 4.40 10.73 2.83
N ILE A 211 4.80 11.74 3.61
CA ILE A 211 5.42 12.93 3.03
C ILE A 211 6.86 12.57 2.65
N GLY A 212 7.09 12.28 1.37
CA GLY A 212 8.34 11.73 0.86
C GLY A 212 9.53 12.69 0.81
N SER A 213 9.43 13.84 1.45
CA SER A 213 10.47 14.86 1.47
C SER A 213 11.67 14.47 2.32
N ILE A 214 12.87 14.61 1.79
CA ILE A 214 14.12 14.47 2.57
C ILE A 214 14.44 15.69 3.46
N ASN A 215 13.59 16.73 3.44
CA ASN A 215 13.70 17.83 4.38
C ASN A 215 13.25 17.36 5.79
N PRO A 216 14.14 17.35 6.80
CA PRO A 216 13.82 16.79 8.11
C PRO A 216 12.72 17.54 8.88
N SER A 217 12.37 18.76 8.43
CA SER A 217 11.33 19.59 9.07
C SER A 217 9.91 19.21 8.62
N ILE A 218 9.76 18.52 7.51
CA ILE A 218 8.46 18.16 6.91
C ILE A 218 8.37 16.68 6.56
N GLY A 219 9.49 16.04 6.17
CA GLY A 219 9.51 14.65 5.73
C GLY A 219 9.13 13.66 6.83
N THR A 220 8.43 12.62 6.43
CA THR A 220 7.99 11.53 7.31
C THR A 220 9.16 10.58 7.63
N ARG A 221 9.11 9.95 8.81
CA ARG A 221 10.13 9.00 9.25
C ARG A 221 9.56 7.61 9.40
N ASP A 222 10.40 6.62 9.05
CA ASP A 222 10.14 5.20 9.25
C ASP A 222 10.30 4.79 10.74
N SER A 223 10.06 3.53 11.05
CA SER A 223 10.15 2.98 12.41
C SER A 223 11.57 2.99 12.98
N LEU A 224 12.59 3.16 12.15
CA LEU A 224 14.00 3.28 12.55
C LEU A 224 14.44 4.74 12.71
N GLY A 225 13.54 5.71 12.40
CA GLY A 225 13.82 7.14 12.46
C GLY A 225 14.46 7.72 11.20
N ASN A 226 14.61 6.94 10.13
CA ASN A 226 15.10 7.42 8.83
C ASN A 226 14.02 8.23 8.12
N LEU A 227 14.41 9.27 7.40
CA LEU A 227 13.50 9.93 6.47
C LEU A 227 13.12 8.96 5.34
N ILE A 228 11.84 8.93 5.00
CA ILE A 228 11.35 8.20 3.83
C ILE A 228 11.47 9.14 2.63
N ASN A 229 12.15 8.66 1.58
CA ASN A 229 12.34 9.39 0.34
C ASN A 229 11.53 8.69 -0.75
N ASP A 230 10.41 9.28 -1.13
CA ASP A 230 9.59 8.84 -2.24
C ASP A 230 9.29 10.02 -3.20
N PRO A 231 8.52 9.85 -4.27
CA PRO A 231 8.25 10.94 -5.21
C PRO A 231 7.61 12.16 -4.53
N TRP A 232 8.38 13.25 -4.40
CA TRP A 232 7.93 14.49 -3.77
C TRP A 232 8.70 15.69 -4.39
N ALA A 233 8.07 16.87 -4.67
CA ALA A 233 6.65 17.11 -4.48
C ALA A 233 5.84 16.64 -5.69
N THR A 234 4.56 16.30 -5.45
CA THR A 234 3.58 15.97 -6.48
C THR A 234 2.42 16.98 -6.40
N PRO A 235 2.62 18.26 -6.82
CA PRO A 235 1.69 19.37 -6.58
C PRO A 235 0.49 19.35 -7.52
N TYR A 236 -0.31 18.30 -7.47
CA TYR A 236 -1.48 18.05 -8.31
C TYR A 236 -2.70 17.70 -7.46
N ASP A 237 -3.89 17.78 -8.05
CA ASP A 237 -5.12 17.30 -7.42
C ASP A 237 -5.03 15.83 -6.95
N SER A 238 -4.19 15.04 -7.61
CA SER A 238 -3.89 13.64 -7.32
C SER A 238 -2.61 13.46 -6.51
N SER A 239 -2.22 14.43 -5.70
CA SER A 239 -0.98 14.31 -4.90
C SER A 239 -1.08 13.27 -3.80
N GLY A 240 0.09 12.76 -3.41
CA GLY A 240 0.27 11.75 -2.38
C GLY A 240 -0.25 10.38 -2.80
N PHE A 241 -0.39 9.48 -1.85
CA PHE A 241 -0.78 8.10 -2.08
C PHE A 241 -2.17 7.97 -2.71
N ASP A 242 -2.27 7.24 -3.80
CA ASP A 242 -3.48 7.00 -4.59
C ASP A 242 -4.09 5.62 -4.28
N LEU A 243 -4.96 5.54 -3.27
CA LEU A 243 -5.55 4.26 -2.86
C LEU A 243 -6.57 3.74 -3.89
N ASP A 244 -6.31 2.56 -4.44
CA ASP A 244 -7.24 1.80 -5.31
C ASP A 244 -8.16 0.87 -4.50
N ALA A 245 -7.57 0.01 -3.64
CA ALA A 245 -8.37 -0.95 -2.89
C ALA A 245 -7.60 -1.57 -1.71
N ILE A 246 -8.35 -2.25 -0.81
CA ILE A 246 -7.78 -3.20 0.17
C ILE A 246 -8.46 -4.55 -0.01
N GLY A 247 -7.67 -5.55 -0.41
CA GLY A 247 -8.09 -6.94 -0.56
C GLY A 247 -7.80 -7.76 0.69
N VAL A 248 -8.78 -8.54 1.16
CA VAL A 248 -8.70 -9.40 2.35
C VAL A 248 -8.34 -10.81 1.94
N ILE A 249 -7.39 -11.42 2.63
CA ILE A 249 -6.94 -12.81 2.41
C ILE A 249 -7.49 -13.72 3.52
N HIS A 250 -7.38 -13.31 4.78
CA HIS A 250 -7.94 -14.05 5.90
C HIS A 250 -9.00 -13.22 6.62
N GLN A 251 -10.19 -13.76 6.78
CA GLN A 251 -11.29 -13.11 7.50
C GLN A 251 -11.95 -14.05 8.49
N VAL A 252 -12.57 -13.48 9.52
CA VAL A 252 -13.41 -14.26 10.45
C VAL A 252 -14.56 -14.88 9.66
N PRO A 253 -14.75 -16.21 9.73
CA PRO A 253 -15.86 -16.85 9.05
C PRO A 253 -17.21 -16.29 9.51
N GLU A 254 -18.19 -16.20 8.60
CA GLU A 254 -19.56 -15.87 8.98
C GLU A 254 -20.09 -16.89 10.00
N PRO A 255 -20.78 -16.44 11.05
CA PRO A 255 -21.40 -17.37 11.98
C PRO A 255 -22.33 -18.32 11.22
N ALA A 256 -22.16 -19.62 11.39
CA ALA A 256 -22.98 -20.67 10.77
C ALA A 256 -24.49 -20.58 11.13
N THR A 257 -24.89 -19.58 11.90
CA THR A 257 -26.26 -19.26 12.32
C THR A 257 -27.23 -19.08 11.15
N LEU A 258 -26.76 -18.55 10.01
CA LEU A 258 -27.59 -18.41 8.80
C LEU A 258 -27.94 -19.75 8.16
N LEU A 259 -27.04 -20.74 8.21
CA LEU A 259 -27.30 -22.10 7.73
C LEU A 259 -28.30 -22.84 8.60
N LEU A 260 -28.29 -22.61 9.93
CA LEU A 260 -29.25 -23.20 10.88
C LEU A 260 -30.66 -22.60 10.73
N LEU A 261 -30.81 -21.33 10.46
CA LEU A 261 -32.10 -20.70 10.19
C LEU A 261 -32.71 -21.21 8.86
N GLY A 262 -31.90 -21.36 7.82
CA GLY A 262 -32.33 -21.93 6.52
C GLY A 262 -32.84 -23.38 6.67
N SER A 263 -32.11 -24.24 7.37
CA SER A 263 -32.47 -25.65 7.58
C SER A 263 -33.68 -25.79 8.53
N GLY A 264 -33.84 -24.90 9.53
CA GLY A 264 -34.98 -24.82 10.41
C GLY A 264 -36.29 -24.47 9.69
N LEU A 265 -36.26 -23.51 8.75
CA LEU A 265 -37.44 -23.12 7.95
C LEU A 265 -37.92 -24.27 7.03
N PHE A 266 -37.02 -24.99 6.41
CA PHE A 266 -37.39 -26.15 5.55
C PHE A 266 -37.99 -27.30 6.35
N SER A 267 -37.58 -27.54 7.58
CA SER A 267 -38.15 -28.59 8.44
C SER A 267 -39.56 -28.26 8.97
N VAL A 268 -39.89 -26.99 9.17
CA VAL A 268 -41.21 -26.52 9.59
C VAL A 268 -42.22 -26.53 8.44
N LEU A 269 -41.80 -26.17 7.23
CA LEU A 269 -42.67 -26.21 6.04
C LEU A 269 -42.97 -27.62 5.56
N GLY A 270 -42.06 -28.58 5.75
CA GLY A 270 -42.26 -29.99 5.40
C GLY A 270 -43.31 -30.73 6.30
N ARG A 271 -43.59 -30.24 7.52
CA ARG A 271 -44.56 -30.85 8.46
C ARG A 271 -46.02 -30.41 8.27
N ARG A 272 -46.32 -29.44 7.41
CA ARG A 272 -47.70 -28.95 7.14
C ARG A 272 -48.39 -29.64 5.95
N ARG A 273 -47.78 -30.65 5.37
CA ARG A 273 -48.39 -31.46 4.27
C ARG A 273 -48.50 -32.95 4.66
N ARG A 274 -49.20 -33.23 5.77
CA ARG A 274 -49.81 -34.56 6.02
C ARG A 274 -51.14 -34.37 6.71
#